data_70ff3df6ab9c1617387a9c9d02a07651
#
_entry.id   70ff3df6ab9c1617387a9c9d02a07651
#
_cell.length_a   1.000
_cell.length_b   1.000
_cell.length_c   1.000
_cell.angle_alpha   90.00
_cell.angle_beta   90.00
_cell.angle_gamma   90.00
#
_symmetry.space_group_name_H-M   'P 1'
#
loop_
_entity.id
_entity.type
_entity.pdbx_description
1 polymer ?
#
loop_
_entity_poly.entity_id
_entity_poly.type
_entity_poly.pdbx_seq_one_letter_code
_entity_poly.pdbx_strand_id
1 'polypeptide(L)'
;MDVQRLLSTAAWVVGGIVTYELVRSAFVSRLARRMDRAGSDYVSSRNIRLDRYKFASRSYVKQEVLNSPDLAKAIDASAAEQGKPVEKIRADVDSWLDEIVPAFNTWAFYRFGFSIARLALNFAFEVIIDRRALERVQKKIPSDAAVVYVFNHRSNADFIIASYALASSIAISYAVGEWARVWPLDSLFRRFGAYFVRRGFRNPLYHLVLSRYVQLIVRRGVSQGVFPEGGLTRDGALREPKLGILEYVASLKADPTFQKDVVFVPVGINYDRVLEDTSLIAEAKGGGSLGKDTLASRLATGWAILRKMPSMLVVNSLRAAA
;
A
#
# COMPACT_ATOMS: atom_id res chain seq x y z
N MET A 1 19.67 7.06 -53.52
CA MET A 1 18.90 6.20 -52.59
C MET A 1 17.45 6.65 -52.68
N ASP A 2 16.59 5.74 -53.08
CA ASP A 2 15.23 6.06 -53.53
C ASP A 2 14.34 6.44 -52.34
N VAL A 3 13.87 7.67 -52.28
CA VAL A 3 13.06 8.24 -51.18
C VAL A 3 11.76 7.40 -50.96
N GLN A 4 11.20 6.84 -52.06
CA GLN A 4 10.06 5.97 -51.95
C GLN A 4 10.33 4.64 -51.23
N ARG A 5 11.50 4.09 -51.38
CA ARG A 5 11.91 2.87 -50.62
C ARG A 5 12.12 3.18 -49.14
N LEU A 6 12.66 4.31 -48.78
CA LEU A 6 12.80 4.76 -47.41
C LEU A 6 11.45 4.97 -46.74
N LEU A 7 10.51 5.62 -47.43
CA LEU A 7 9.17 5.85 -46.90
C LEU A 7 8.38 4.54 -46.74
N SER A 8 8.49 3.60 -47.69
CA SER A 8 7.83 2.28 -47.57
C SER A 8 8.42 1.45 -46.42
N THR A 9 9.75 1.44 -46.25
CA THR A 9 10.39 0.73 -45.14
C THR A 9 9.99 1.33 -43.78
N ALA A 10 9.95 2.65 -43.66
CA ALA A 10 9.49 3.33 -42.44
C ALA A 10 8.03 3.01 -42.13
N ALA A 11 7.16 2.98 -43.13
CA ALA A 11 5.74 2.58 -42.96
C ALA A 11 5.59 1.15 -42.47
N TRP A 12 6.37 0.21 -42.99
CA TRP A 12 6.38 -1.20 -42.50
C TRP A 12 6.88 -1.32 -41.06
N VAL A 13 7.92 -0.59 -40.68
CA VAL A 13 8.46 -0.58 -39.31
C VAL A 13 7.43 0.01 -38.34
N VAL A 14 6.83 1.15 -38.67
CA VAL A 14 5.78 1.76 -37.85
C VAL A 14 4.56 0.85 -37.74
N GLY A 15 4.08 0.27 -38.85
CA GLY A 15 3.00 -0.70 -38.86
C GLY A 15 3.29 -1.93 -38.01
N GLY A 16 4.51 -2.46 -38.05
CA GLY A 16 4.97 -3.55 -37.22
C GLY A 16 4.96 -3.21 -35.72
N ILE A 17 5.46 -2.02 -35.35
CA ILE A 17 5.45 -1.53 -33.96
C ILE A 17 4.02 -1.36 -33.46
N VAL A 18 3.14 -0.72 -34.23
CA VAL A 18 1.73 -0.53 -33.87
C VAL A 18 1.01 -1.87 -33.69
N THR A 19 1.22 -2.81 -34.63
CA THR A 19 0.62 -4.15 -34.54
C THR A 19 1.13 -4.91 -33.33
N TYR A 20 2.45 -4.85 -33.05
CA TYR A 20 3.04 -5.46 -31.85
C TYR A 20 2.43 -4.87 -30.57
N GLU A 21 2.31 -3.55 -30.46
CA GLU A 21 1.72 -2.88 -29.29
C GLU A 21 0.23 -3.23 -29.12
N LEU A 22 -0.55 -3.31 -30.20
CA LEU A 22 -1.94 -3.73 -30.14
C LEU A 22 -2.08 -5.19 -29.67
N VAL A 23 -1.28 -6.10 -30.23
CA VAL A 23 -1.28 -7.52 -29.83
C VAL A 23 -0.82 -7.67 -28.39
N ARG A 24 0.25 -6.99 -28.01
CA ARG A 24 0.76 -6.95 -26.61
C ARG A 24 -0.30 -6.44 -25.65
N SER A 25 -0.94 -5.31 -25.98
CA SER A 25 -2.00 -4.70 -25.17
C SER A 25 -3.21 -5.63 -25.04
N ALA A 26 -3.66 -6.23 -26.14
CA ALA A 26 -4.77 -7.19 -26.14
C ALA A 26 -4.44 -8.44 -25.33
N PHE A 27 -3.22 -8.97 -25.44
CA PHE A 27 -2.76 -10.12 -24.67
C PHE A 27 -2.69 -9.80 -23.17
N VAL A 28 -2.05 -8.68 -22.79
CA VAL A 28 -1.96 -8.22 -21.40
C VAL A 28 -3.35 -8.00 -20.82
N SER A 29 -4.26 -7.37 -21.57
CA SER A 29 -5.64 -7.12 -21.13
C SER A 29 -6.45 -8.43 -20.95
N ARG A 30 -6.25 -9.42 -21.84
CA ARG A 30 -6.90 -10.74 -21.69
C ARG A 30 -6.33 -11.50 -20.48
N LEU A 31 -5.02 -11.44 -20.29
CA LEU A 31 -4.36 -12.07 -19.15
C LEU A 31 -4.83 -11.43 -17.84
N ALA A 32 -4.87 -10.10 -17.77
CA ALA A 32 -5.36 -9.36 -16.61
C ALA A 32 -6.81 -9.78 -16.27
N ARG A 33 -7.72 -9.80 -17.25
CA ARG A 33 -9.10 -10.23 -17.02
C ARG A 33 -9.23 -11.68 -16.55
N ARG A 34 -8.39 -12.59 -17.06
CA ARG A 34 -8.34 -13.97 -16.56
C ARG A 34 -7.84 -14.06 -15.14
N MET A 35 -6.83 -13.27 -14.82
CA MET A 35 -6.25 -13.19 -13.48
C MET A 35 -7.24 -12.59 -12.47
N ASP A 36 -7.99 -11.56 -12.85
CA ASP A 36 -9.01 -10.94 -12.00
C ASP A 36 -10.17 -11.91 -11.72
N ARG A 37 -10.63 -12.67 -12.72
CA ARG A 37 -11.64 -13.71 -12.54
C ARG A 37 -11.16 -14.82 -11.60
N ALA A 38 -9.97 -15.35 -11.83
CA ALA A 38 -9.39 -16.40 -10.97
C ALA A 38 -9.18 -15.90 -9.54
N GLY A 39 -8.84 -14.62 -9.37
CA GLY A 39 -8.74 -13.97 -8.05
C GLY A 39 -10.11 -13.85 -7.38
N SER A 40 -11.13 -13.43 -8.11
CA SER A 40 -12.51 -13.33 -7.63
C SER A 40 -13.07 -14.69 -7.21
N ASP A 41 -12.85 -15.73 -8.03
CA ASP A 41 -13.30 -17.09 -7.74
C ASP A 41 -12.60 -17.66 -6.49
N TYR A 42 -11.31 -17.37 -6.31
CA TYR A 42 -10.55 -17.77 -5.12
C TYR A 42 -11.10 -17.13 -3.84
N VAL A 43 -11.46 -15.85 -3.93
CA VAL A 43 -12.00 -15.07 -2.82
C VAL A 43 -13.40 -15.54 -2.45
N SER A 44 -14.28 -15.72 -3.45
CA SER A 44 -15.65 -16.17 -3.23
C SER A 44 -15.71 -17.60 -2.67
N SER A 45 -14.81 -18.48 -3.13
CA SER A 45 -14.73 -19.87 -2.62
C SER A 45 -14.29 -19.98 -1.17
N ARG A 46 -13.70 -18.94 -0.58
CA ARG A 46 -13.16 -18.93 0.80
C ARG A 46 -13.87 -17.98 1.76
N ASN A 47 -14.98 -17.39 1.34
CA ASN A 47 -15.74 -16.44 2.16
C ASN A 47 -14.90 -15.26 2.71
N ILE A 48 -13.88 -14.85 1.94
CA ILE A 48 -13.02 -13.73 2.32
C ILE A 48 -13.81 -12.43 2.15
N ARG A 49 -13.90 -11.62 3.20
CA ARG A 49 -14.48 -10.28 3.10
C ARG A 49 -13.59 -9.40 2.21
N LEU A 50 -13.97 -9.28 0.94
CA LEU A 50 -13.32 -8.40 0.00
C LEU A 50 -14.24 -7.24 -0.32
N ASP A 51 -13.74 -6.06 0.00
CA ASP A 51 -14.45 -4.84 -0.31
C ASP A 51 -14.45 -4.63 -1.82
N ARG A 52 -15.63 -4.65 -2.42
CA ARG A 52 -15.82 -4.55 -3.89
C ARG A 52 -15.12 -3.33 -4.49
N TYR A 53 -14.92 -2.28 -3.70
CA TYR A 53 -14.27 -1.06 -4.15
C TYR A 53 -12.77 -1.24 -4.46
N LYS A 54 -12.11 -2.26 -3.89
CA LYS A 54 -10.71 -2.60 -4.26
C LYS A 54 -10.57 -3.02 -5.73
N PHE A 55 -11.66 -3.42 -6.37
CA PHE A 55 -11.71 -3.76 -7.79
C PHE A 55 -12.03 -2.55 -8.68
N ALA A 56 -12.33 -1.39 -8.11
CA ALA A 56 -12.56 -0.19 -8.89
C ALA A 56 -11.30 0.17 -9.68
N SER A 57 -11.48 0.58 -10.93
CA SER A 57 -10.35 1.04 -11.73
C SER A 57 -9.69 2.25 -11.08
N ARG A 58 -8.38 2.33 -11.17
CA ARG A 58 -7.61 3.46 -10.64
C ARG A 58 -8.11 4.81 -11.17
N SER A 59 -8.47 4.86 -12.45
CA SER A 59 -9.05 6.05 -13.08
C SER A 59 -10.38 6.44 -12.45
N TYR A 60 -11.23 5.48 -12.14
CA TYR A 60 -12.51 5.75 -11.47
C TYR A 60 -12.29 6.33 -10.06
N VAL A 61 -11.39 5.75 -9.28
CA VAL A 61 -11.06 6.24 -7.93
C VAL A 61 -10.50 7.66 -7.98
N LYS A 62 -9.58 7.93 -8.92
CA LYS A 62 -9.04 9.29 -9.14
C LYS A 62 -10.15 10.30 -9.46
N GLN A 63 -11.03 9.97 -10.40
CA GLN A 63 -12.15 10.83 -10.78
C GLN A 63 -13.09 11.09 -9.61
N GLU A 64 -13.39 10.08 -8.80
CA GLU A 64 -14.27 10.23 -7.64
C GLU A 64 -13.65 11.17 -6.58
N VAL A 65 -12.34 11.12 -6.37
CA VAL A 65 -11.63 12.09 -5.51
C VAL A 65 -11.66 13.50 -6.10
N LEU A 66 -11.36 13.64 -7.41
CA LEU A 66 -11.34 14.93 -8.10
C LEU A 66 -12.71 15.60 -8.15
N ASN A 67 -13.80 14.84 -8.16
CA ASN A 67 -15.17 15.35 -8.15
C ASN A 67 -15.62 15.86 -6.76
N SER A 68 -14.77 15.83 -5.75
CA SER A 68 -15.07 16.37 -4.43
C SER A 68 -15.18 17.90 -4.49
N PRO A 69 -16.33 18.50 -4.11
CA PRO A 69 -16.56 19.95 -4.29
C PRO A 69 -15.60 20.84 -3.49
N ASP A 70 -15.16 20.36 -2.33
CA ASP A 70 -14.20 21.08 -1.49
C ASP A 70 -12.78 20.99 -2.04
N LEU A 71 -12.41 19.89 -2.71
CA LEU A 71 -11.14 19.80 -3.41
C LEU A 71 -11.09 20.76 -4.61
N ALA A 72 -12.18 20.86 -5.37
CA ALA A 72 -12.25 21.83 -6.47
C ALA A 72 -12.03 23.27 -5.97
N LYS A 73 -12.73 23.67 -4.89
CA LYS A 73 -12.54 24.99 -4.27
C LYS A 73 -11.11 25.20 -3.75
N ALA A 74 -10.50 24.16 -3.16
CA ALA A 74 -9.13 24.26 -2.65
C ALA A 74 -8.09 24.37 -3.78
N ILE A 75 -8.33 23.75 -4.93
CA ILE A 75 -7.50 23.91 -6.14
C ILE A 75 -7.54 25.38 -6.62
N ASP A 76 -8.75 25.94 -6.76
CA ASP A 76 -8.92 27.33 -7.20
C ASP A 76 -8.28 28.31 -6.20
N ALA A 77 -8.49 28.12 -4.90
CA ALA A 77 -7.86 28.93 -3.85
C ALA A 77 -6.33 28.84 -3.89
N SER A 78 -5.79 27.64 -4.04
CA SER A 78 -4.34 27.41 -4.12
C SER A 78 -3.72 28.02 -5.38
N ALA A 79 -4.44 28.03 -6.49
CA ALA A 79 -4.03 28.68 -7.73
C ALA A 79 -3.93 30.22 -7.54
N ALA A 80 -4.95 30.80 -6.92
CA ALA A 80 -4.98 32.24 -6.61
C ALA A 80 -3.85 32.63 -5.64
N GLU A 81 -3.66 31.88 -4.55
CA GLU A 81 -2.62 32.13 -3.54
C GLU A 81 -1.21 32.04 -4.13
N GLN A 82 -0.95 31.07 -5.02
CA GLN A 82 0.36 30.86 -5.63
C GLN A 82 0.58 31.67 -6.90
N GLY A 83 -0.41 32.38 -7.41
CA GLY A 83 -0.35 33.11 -8.69
C GLY A 83 -0.08 32.17 -9.88
N LYS A 84 -0.56 30.93 -9.83
CA LYS A 84 -0.35 29.91 -10.86
C LYS A 84 -1.64 29.61 -11.61
N PRO A 85 -1.57 29.19 -12.89
CA PRO A 85 -2.74 28.70 -13.61
C PRO A 85 -3.40 27.52 -12.87
N VAL A 86 -4.72 27.48 -12.85
CA VAL A 86 -5.51 26.41 -12.21
C VAL A 86 -5.15 25.02 -12.79
N GLU A 87 -4.88 24.98 -14.09
CA GLU A 87 -4.49 23.75 -14.80
C GLU A 87 -3.18 23.18 -14.25
N LYS A 88 -2.24 24.03 -13.84
CA LYS A 88 -0.97 23.59 -13.25
C LYS A 88 -1.19 22.97 -11.87
N ILE A 89 -1.99 23.61 -11.02
CA ILE A 89 -2.35 23.06 -9.70
C ILE A 89 -3.12 21.75 -9.86
N ARG A 90 -4.02 21.67 -10.83
CA ARG A 90 -4.79 20.46 -11.13
C ARG A 90 -3.88 19.32 -11.62
N ALA A 91 -2.87 19.61 -12.44
CA ALA A 91 -1.85 18.66 -12.85
C ALA A 91 -1.01 18.13 -11.66
N ASP A 92 -0.65 19.02 -10.71
CA ASP A 92 0.03 18.61 -9.48
C ASP A 92 -0.84 17.66 -8.66
N VAL A 93 -2.12 17.97 -8.48
CA VAL A 93 -3.09 17.11 -7.79
C VAL A 93 -3.25 15.75 -8.48
N ASP A 94 -3.33 15.74 -9.82
CA ASP A 94 -3.42 14.49 -10.58
C ASP A 94 -2.16 13.63 -10.41
N SER A 95 -0.98 14.24 -10.41
CA SER A 95 0.29 13.59 -10.12
C SER A 95 0.32 13.00 -8.71
N TRP A 96 -0.19 13.71 -7.70
CA TRP A 96 -0.28 13.18 -6.34
C TRP A 96 -1.27 12.00 -6.25
N LEU A 97 -2.38 12.08 -6.95
CA LEU A 97 -3.33 10.96 -7.04
C LEU A 97 -2.70 9.75 -7.74
N ASP A 98 -1.83 9.96 -8.72
CA ASP A 98 -1.04 8.88 -9.32
C ASP A 98 -0.06 8.24 -8.34
N GLU A 99 0.41 8.95 -7.34
CA GLU A 99 1.22 8.39 -6.28
C GLU A 99 0.36 7.66 -5.25
N ILE A 100 -0.73 8.29 -4.81
CA ILE A 100 -1.58 7.82 -3.71
C ILE A 100 -2.41 6.60 -4.12
N VAL A 101 -3.12 6.66 -5.26
CA VAL A 101 -4.08 5.62 -5.62
C VAL A 101 -3.38 4.34 -6.06
N PRO A 102 -3.55 3.20 -5.36
CA PRO A 102 -2.93 1.94 -5.71
C PRO A 102 -3.55 1.33 -6.98
N ALA A 103 -2.81 0.40 -7.57
CA ALA A 103 -3.30 -0.46 -8.64
C ALA A 103 -3.47 -1.89 -8.08
N PHE A 104 -4.45 -2.08 -7.21
CA PHE A 104 -4.66 -3.37 -6.56
C PHE A 104 -4.97 -4.48 -7.57
N ASN A 105 -4.31 -5.60 -7.40
CA ASN A 105 -4.55 -6.78 -8.22
C ASN A 105 -4.75 -7.99 -7.31
N THR A 106 -5.98 -8.50 -7.27
CA THR A 106 -6.39 -9.61 -6.40
C THR A 106 -5.58 -10.87 -6.64
N TRP A 107 -5.33 -11.19 -7.91
CA TRP A 107 -4.56 -12.37 -8.28
C TRP A 107 -3.10 -12.23 -7.82
N ALA A 108 -2.48 -11.05 -8.03
CA ALA A 108 -1.13 -10.78 -7.56
C ALA A 108 -1.06 -10.87 -6.02
N PHE A 109 -2.07 -10.35 -5.32
CA PHE A 109 -2.14 -10.40 -3.86
C PHE A 109 -2.27 -11.83 -3.32
N TYR A 110 -3.29 -12.58 -3.76
CA TYR A 110 -3.60 -13.90 -3.18
C TYR A 110 -2.74 -15.03 -3.74
N ARG A 111 -2.41 -15.00 -5.03
CA ARG A 111 -1.67 -16.10 -5.67
C ARG A 111 -0.15 -15.96 -5.52
N PHE A 112 0.37 -14.75 -5.67
CA PHE A 112 1.81 -14.47 -5.54
C PHE A 112 2.16 -13.90 -4.18
N GLY A 113 1.54 -12.80 -3.78
CA GLY A 113 1.91 -12.09 -2.58
C GLY A 113 1.77 -12.97 -1.34
N PHE A 114 0.62 -13.62 -1.19
CA PHE A 114 0.37 -14.51 -0.06
C PHE A 114 1.29 -15.74 -0.08
N SER A 115 1.51 -16.36 -1.23
CA SER A 115 2.38 -17.53 -1.36
C SER A 115 3.84 -17.19 -1.08
N ILE A 116 4.34 -16.08 -1.63
CA ILE A 116 5.71 -15.60 -1.38
C ILE A 116 5.86 -15.15 0.06
N ALA A 117 4.89 -14.39 0.60
CA ALA A 117 4.90 -13.98 1.99
C ALA A 117 4.93 -15.19 2.93
N ARG A 118 4.08 -16.20 2.68
CA ARG A 118 4.07 -17.45 3.44
C ARG A 118 5.41 -18.17 3.39
N LEU A 119 6.00 -18.30 2.19
CA LEU A 119 7.30 -18.96 2.03
C LEU A 119 8.40 -18.19 2.77
N ALA A 120 8.47 -16.86 2.58
CA ALA A 120 9.46 -16.01 3.21
C ALA A 120 9.30 -15.96 4.74
N LEU A 121 8.06 -15.86 5.22
CA LEU A 121 7.79 -15.86 6.67
C LEU A 121 8.11 -17.21 7.29
N ASN A 122 7.67 -18.31 6.70
CA ASN A 122 7.95 -19.65 7.23
C ASN A 122 9.46 -20.00 7.18
N PHE A 123 10.21 -19.37 6.26
CA PHE A 123 11.64 -19.54 6.21
C PHE A 123 12.40 -18.70 7.26
N ALA A 124 11.93 -17.46 7.49
CA ALA A 124 12.61 -16.50 8.37
C ALA A 124 12.08 -16.51 9.80
N PHE A 125 10.83 -16.95 10.02
CA PHE A 125 10.13 -16.83 11.28
C PHE A 125 9.20 -18.02 11.55
N GLU A 126 9.01 -18.33 12.82
CA GLU A 126 7.85 -19.05 13.30
C GLU A 126 6.76 -18.05 13.66
N VAL A 127 5.69 -17.99 12.84
CA VAL A 127 4.60 -17.03 13.05
C VAL A 127 3.50 -17.66 13.90
N ILE A 128 3.34 -17.14 15.13
CA ILE A 128 2.29 -17.56 16.04
C ILE A 128 1.18 -16.51 16.03
N ILE A 129 -0.04 -16.93 15.69
CA ILE A 129 -1.22 -16.06 15.62
C ILE A 129 -2.24 -16.56 16.64
N ASP A 130 -2.71 -15.68 17.54
CA ASP A 130 -3.87 -15.98 18.37
C ASP A 130 -5.16 -15.90 17.54
N ARG A 131 -5.44 -17.00 16.84
CA ARG A 131 -6.64 -17.10 16.00
C ARG A 131 -7.93 -16.99 16.78
N ARG A 132 -7.95 -17.43 18.07
CA ARG A 132 -9.15 -17.34 18.91
C ARG A 132 -9.46 -15.88 19.28
N ALA A 133 -8.44 -15.10 19.58
CA ALA A 133 -8.61 -13.66 19.83
C ALA A 133 -9.08 -12.94 18.54
N LEU A 134 -8.44 -13.24 17.41
CA LEU A 134 -8.81 -12.67 16.11
C LEU A 134 -10.28 -12.97 15.75
N GLU A 135 -10.72 -14.23 15.89
CA GLU A 135 -12.10 -14.61 15.60
C GLU A 135 -13.10 -13.96 16.56
N ARG A 136 -12.75 -13.84 17.86
CA ARG A 136 -13.60 -13.14 18.83
C ARG A 136 -13.80 -11.68 18.48
N VAL A 137 -12.73 -11.00 18.07
CA VAL A 137 -12.78 -9.59 17.65
C VAL A 137 -13.60 -9.47 16.36
N GLN A 138 -13.32 -10.29 15.36
CA GLN A 138 -14.04 -10.25 14.07
C GLN A 138 -15.56 -10.49 14.22
N LYS A 139 -15.97 -11.38 15.12
CA LYS A 139 -17.39 -11.63 15.40
C LYS A 139 -18.11 -10.44 16.04
N LYS A 140 -17.39 -9.54 16.72
CA LYS A 140 -17.94 -8.34 17.36
C LYS A 140 -18.04 -7.15 16.40
N ILE A 141 -17.36 -7.18 15.27
CA ILE A 141 -17.36 -6.09 14.30
C ILE A 141 -18.66 -6.17 13.47
N PRO A 142 -19.48 -5.09 13.44
CA PRO A 142 -20.65 -5.04 12.56
C PRO A 142 -20.25 -5.27 11.10
N SER A 143 -21.08 -5.97 10.35
CA SER A 143 -20.78 -6.38 8.97
C SER A 143 -20.57 -5.22 8.00
N ASP A 144 -21.17 -4.08 8.30
CA ASP A 144 -21.11 -2.83 7.51
C ASP A 144 -20.13 -1.80 8.07
N ALA A 145 -19.50 -2.07 9.23
CA ALA A 145 -18.55 -1.16 9.85
C ALA A 145 -17.31 -0.92 8.97
N ALA A 146 -16.79 0.29 9.04
CA ALA A 146 -15.47 0.63 8.52
C ALA A 146 -14.40 0.23 9.56
N VAL A 147 -13.48 -0.65 9.17
CA VAL A 147 -12.50 -1.23 10.09
C VAL A 147 -11.12 -0.65 9.86
N VAL A 148 -10.49 -0.21 10.94
CA VAL A 148 -9.11 0.29 10.94
C VAL A 148 -8.29 -0.54 11.93
N TYR A 149 -7.37 -1.32 11.40
CA TYR A 149 -6.39 -2.05 12.20
C TYR A 149 -5.22 -1.14 12.56
N VAL A 150 -4.93 -1.00 13.83
CA VAL A 150 -3.87 -0.13 14.36
C VAL A 150 -2.74 -1.00 14.87
N PHE A 151 -1.58 -0.92 14.22
CA PHE A 151 -0.42 -1.76 14.48
C PHE A 151 0.71 -0.96 15.14
N ASN A 152 1.47 -1.60 16.03
CA ASN A 152 2.80 -1.13 16.39
C ASN A 152 3.79 -1.41 15.25
N HIS A 153 4.92 -0.69 15.20
CA HIS A 153 5.86 -0.77 14.07
C HIS A 153 7.29 -1.09 14.51
N ARG A 154 7.64 -2.37 14.52
CA ARG A 154 8.94 -2.88 14.97
C ARG A 154 9.89 -3.32 13.88
N SER A 155 9.34 -3.77 12.74
CA SER A 155 10.12 -4.32 11.62
C SER A 155 9.49 -3.93 10.27
N ASN A 156 10.29 -3.87 9.23
CA ASN A 156 9.78 -3.78 7.85
C ASN A 156 8.96 -5.02 7.46
N ALA A 157 9.05 -6.12 8.20
CA ALA A 157 8.23 -7.31 8.01
C ALA A 157 6.79 -7.15 8.54
N ASP A 158 6.50 -6.15 9.39
CA ASP A 158 5.19 -5.99 10.04
C ASP A 158 4.02 -5.97 9.07
N PHE A 159 4.15 -5.24 7.96
CA PHE A 159 3.06 -5.18 6.96
C PHE A 159 2.85 -6.52 6.25
N ILE A 160 3.92 -7.33 6.06
CA ILE A 160 3.82 -8.67 5.46
C ILE A 160 3.12 -9.60 6.44
N ILE A 161 3.49 -9.52 7.72
CA ILE A 161 2.90 -10.34 8.79
C ILE A 161 1.44 -9.97 9.00
N ALA A 162 1.13 -8.67 9.09
CA ALA A 162 -0.24 -8.17 9.20
C ALA A 162 -1.09 -8.65 8.01
N SER A 163 -0.57 -8.50 6.78
CA SER A 163 -1.23 -9.00 5.58
C SER A 163 -1.41 -10.52 5.59
N TYR A 164 -0.42 -11.27 6.04
CA TYR A 164 -0.48 -12.73 6.16
C TYR A 164 -1.48 -13.18 7.21
N ALA A 165 -1.46 -12.55 8.40
CA ALA A 165 -2.35 -12.90 9.51
C ALA A 165 -3.83 -12.66 9.16
N LEU A 166 -4.12 -11.57 8.44
CA LEU A 166 -5.48 -11.16 8.09
C LEU A 166 -5.95 -11.64 6.71
N ALA A 167 -5.05 -12.12 5.84
CA ALA A 167 -5.35 -12.46 4.45
C ALA A 167 -6.42 -13.55 4.28
N SER A 168 -6.60 -14.42 5.27
CA SER A 168 -7.67 -15.43 5.24
C SER A 168 -9.07 -14.85 5.45
N SER A 169 -9.17 -13.62 5.93
CA SER A 169 -10.43 -12.99 6.32
C SER A 169 -10.65 -11.64 5.64
N ILE A 170 -9.61 -10.85 5.48
CA ILE A 170 -9.71 -9.45 5.02
C ILE A 170 -8.45 -9.07 4.24
N ALA A 171 -8.62 -8.36 3.11
CA ALA A 171 -7.53 -7.65 2.45
C ALA A 171 -7.49 -6.21 2.96
N ILE A 172 -6.42 -5.83 3.65
CA ILE A 172 -6.24 -4.47 4.16
C ILE A 172 -5.48 -3.58 3.17
N SER A 173 -5.78 -2.28 3.19
CA SER A 173 -4.95 -1.24 2.55
C SER A 173 -4.15 -0.51 3.61
N TYR A 174 -2.91 -0.12 3.31
CA TYR A 174 -2.05 0.58 4.26
C TYR A 174 -1.18 1.62 3.59
N ALA A 175 -0.85 2.64 4.38
CA ALA A 175 0.05 3.70 3.98
C ALA A 175 1.50 3.21 4.00
N VAL A 176 2.23 3.47 2.93
CA VAL A 176 3.65 3.17 2.81
C VAL A 176 4.41 4.46 2.52
N GLY A 177 5.55 4.65 3.19
CA GLY A 177 6.38 5.82 2.98
C GLY A 177 7.13 5.79 1.65
N GLU A 178 7.69 6.93 1.26
CA GLU A 178 8.43 7.14 -0.01
C GLU A 178 9.59 6.16 -0.24
N TRP A 179 10.15 5.58 0.82
CA TRP A 179 11.26 4.62 0.72
C TRP A 179 10.94 3.39 -0.16
N ALA A 180 9.66 3.03 -0.25
CA ALA A 180 9.22 1.90 -1.07
C ALA A 180 8.94 2.28 -2.54
N ARG A 181 9.10 3.54 -2.93
CA ARG A 181 8.94 4.04 -4.30
C ARG A 181 10.15 3.77 -5.20
N VAL A 182 10.70 2.57 -5.10
CA VAL A 182 11.83 2.11 -5.92
C VAL A 182 11.39 0.88 -6.70
N TRP A 183 11.63 0.87 -8.01
CA TRP A 183 11.39 -0.32 -8.82
C TRP A 183 12.25 -1.50 -8.35
N PRO A 184 11.73 -2.73 -8.21
CA PRO A 184 10.36 -3.19 -8.50
C PRO A 184 9.37 -3.07 -7.32
N LEU A 185 9.81 -2.57 -6.15
CA LEU A 185 9.01 -2.53 -4.91
C LEU A 185 7.76 -1.67 -5.05
N ASP A 186 7.86 -0.51 -5.70
CA ASP A 186 6.72 0.36 -5.98
C ASP A 186 5.56 -0.41 -6.66
N SER A 187 5.87 -1.10 -7.75
CA SER A 187 4.88 -1.88 -8.49
C SER A 187 4.28 -3.01 -7.66
N LEU A 188 5.09 -3.65 -6.81
CA LEU A 188 4.66 -4.72 -5.93
C LEU A 188 3.70 -4.22 -4.84
N PHE A 189 4.09 -3.17 -4.12
CA PHE A 189 3.27 -2.58 -3.06
C PHE A 189 1.93 -2.06 -3.57
N ARG A 190 1.92 -1.37 -4.74
CA ARG A 190 0.68 -0.90 -5.37
C ARG A 190 -0.28 -2.04 -5.70
N ARG A 191 0.24 -3.16 -6.21
CA ARG A 191 -0.56 -4.35 -6.53
C ARG A 191 -1.08 -5.05 -5.27
N PHE A 192 -0.45 -4.83 -4.13
CA PHE A 192 -0.91 -5.33 -2.84
C PHE A 192 -1.85 -4.38 -2.10
N GLY A 193 -2.25 -3.27 -2.73
CA GLY A 193 -3.21 -2.32 -2.18
C GLY A 193 -2.61 -1.30 -1.22
N ALA A 194 -1.28 -1.17 -1.19
CA ALA A 194 -0.62 -0.10 -0.47
C ALA A 194 -0.74 1.23 -1.22
N TYR A 195 -0.96 2.32 -0.50
CA TYR A 195 -0.92 3.66 -1.03
C TYR A 195 0.28 4.43 -0.48
N PHE A 196 0.88 5.28 -1.32
CA PHE A 196 2.09 6.00 -0.92
C PHE A 196 1.77 7.33 -0.29
N VAL A 197 2.51 7.65 0.78
CA VAL A 197 2.38 8.90 1.52
C VAL A 197 3.72 9.60 1.61
N ARG A 198 3.77 10.89 1.22
CA ARG A 198 4.95 11.74 1.37
C ARG A 198 5.12 12.14 2.84
N ARG A 199 6.21 11.71 3.45
CA ARG A 199 6.52 12.05 4.83
C ARG A 199 7.07 13.47 4.92
N GLY A 200 6.52 14.28 5.85
CA GLY A 200 6.99 15.65 6.06
C GLY A 200 6.63 16.66 4.97
N PHE A 201 5.84 16.26 3.99
CA PHE A 201 5.36 17.16 2.95
C PHE A 201 4.23 18.04 3.51
N ARG A 202 4.54 19.32 3.80
CA ARG A 202 3.66 20.26 4.50
C ARG A 202 2.74 21.05 3.57
N ASN A 203 2.29 20.47 2.47
CA ASN A 203 1.37 21.14 1.56
C ASN A 203 -0.08 20.88 1.96
N PRO A 204 -0.88 21.91 2.33
CA PRO A 204 -2.27 21.72 2.78
C PRO A 204 -3.15 21.05 1.72
N LEU A 205 -2.96 21.41 0.43
CA LEU A 205 -3.73 20.82 -0.67
C LEU A 205 -3.41 19.33 -0.83
N TYR A 206 -2.14 18.92 -0.70
CA TYR A 206 -1.76 17.51 -0.70
C TYR A 206 -2.44 16.73 0.44
N HIS A 207 -2.45 17.29 1.64
CA HIS A 207 -3.13 16.68 2.79
C HIS A 207 -4.63 16.55 2.58
N LEU A 208 -5.27 17.53 1.92
CA LEU A 208 -6.67 17.45 1.55
C LEU A 208 -6.91 16.32 0.54
N VAL A 209 -6.07 16.20 -0.51
CA VAL A 209 -6.15 15.10 -1.50
C VAL A 209 -6.03 13.75 -0.81
N LEU A 210 -5.03 13.58 0.05
CA LEU A 210 -4.82 12.35 0.80
C LEU A 210 -6.01 12.03 1.72
N SER A 211 -6.50 13.04 2.43
CA SER A 211 -7.68 12.91 3.30
C SER A 211 -8.90 12.44 2.50
N ARG A 212 -9.19 13.07 1.37
CA ARG A 212 -10.34 12.69 0.52
C ARG A 212 -10.20 11.27 -0.03
N TYR A 213 -9.00 10.87 -0.43
CA TYR A 213 -8.74 9.51 -0.84
C TYR A 213 -9.00 8.50 0.30
N VAL A 214 -8.42 8.74 1.50
CA VAL A 214 -8.61 7.84 2.65
C VAL A 214 -10.08 7.77 3.06
N GLN A 215 -10.76 8.91 3.15
CA GLN A 215 -12.19 8.97 3.45
C GLN A 215 -13.03 8.21 2.43
N LEU A 216 -12.73 8.36 1.14
CA LEU A 216 -13.43 7.68 0.07
C LEU A 216 -13.34 6.16 0.21
N ILE A 217 -12.13 5.62 0.36
CA ILE A 217 -11.93 4.17 0.45
C ILE A 217 -12.56 3.59 1.73
N VAL A 218 -12.54 4.33 2.84
CA VAL A 218 -13.20 3.94 4.11
C VAL A 218 -14.72 3.94 3.95
N ARG A 219 -15.31 4.97 3.33
CA ARG A 219 -16.74 5.01 3.00
C ARG A 219 -17.19 3.81 2.17
N ARG A 220 -16.32 3.38 1.27
CA ARG A 220 -16.57 2.23 0.39
C ARG A 220 -16.30 0.89 1.07
N GLY A 221 -15.94 0.89 2.37
CA GLY A 221 -15.78 -0.30 3.19
C GLY A 221 -14.39 -0.94 3.13
N VAL A 222 -13.40 -0.26 2.52
CA VAL A 222 -12.04 -0.79 2.45
C VAL A 222 -11.40 -0.72 3.84
N SER A 223 -11.05 -1.88 4.39
CA SER A 223 -10.34 -1.97 5.67
C SER A 223 -8.94 -1.37 5.58
N GLN A 224 -8.57 -0.59 6.60
CA GLN A 224 -7.28 0.09 6.65
C GLN A 224 -6.34 -0.58 7.66
N GLY A 225 -5.04 -0.61 7.34
CA GLY A 225 -3.97 -0.88 8.28
C GLY A 225 -3.15 0.39 8.52
N VAL A 226 -3.01 0.80 9.76
CA VAL A 226 -2.29 2.03 10.11
C VAL A 226 -1.21 1.72 11.13
N PHE A 227 0.00 2.21 10.86
CA PHE A 227 1.14 2.19 11.78
C PHE A 227 1.35 3.63 12.30
N PRO A 228 0.70 4.03 13.40
CA PRO A 228 0.69 5.44 13.84
C PRO A 228 2.08 5.94 14.24
N GLU A 229 2.99 5.06 14.62
CA GLU A 229 4.39 5.44 14.90
C GLU A 229 5.09 6.09 13.68
N GLY A 230 4.60 5.84 12.47
CA GLY A 230 5.11 6.45 11.24
C GLY A 230 6.58 6.10 10.91
N GLY A 231 7.16 5.12 11.58
CA GLY A 231 8.51 4.59 11.37
C GLY A 231 8.85 3.55 12.41
N LEU A 232 9.91 2.77 12.18
CA LEU A 232 10.33 1.72 13.08
C LEU A 232 10.78 2.27 14.42
N THR A 233 10.43 1.56 15.50
CA THR A 233 11.07 1.81 16.81
C THR A 233 12.54 1.38 16.76
N ARG A 234 13.41 2.10 17.47
CA ARG A 234 14.84 1.80 17.54
C ARG A 234 15.26 1.07 18.80
N ASP A 235 14.49 1.25 19.86
CA ASP A 235 14.72 0.73 21.22
C ASP A 235 13.67 -0.29 21.66
N GLY A 236 12.70 -0.58 20.79
CA GLY A 236 11.58 -1.48 21.09
C GLY A 236 10.43 -0.81 21.85
N ALA A 237 10.57 0.44 22.32
CA ALA A 237 9.47 1.20 22.91
C ALA A 237 8.49 1.70 21.85
N LEU A 238 7.24 1.94 22.24
CA LEU A 238 6.27 2.61 21.38
C LEU A 238 6.69 4.06 21.15
N ARG A 239 6.61 4.50 19.91
CA ARG A 239 6.90 5.89 19.55
C ARG A 239 5.65 6.75 19.66
N GLU A 240 5.88 8.06 19.81
CA GLU A 240 4.80 9.06 19.80
C GLU A 240 3.96 8.91 18.53
N PRO A 241 2.62 8.73 18.64
CA PRO A 241 1.77 8.43 17.50
C PRO A 241 1.54 9.66 16.62
N LYS A 242 1.55 9.45 15.30
CA LYS A 242 1.14 10.42 14.28
C LYS A 242 -0.28 10.11 13.86
N LEU A 243 -1.22 10.96 14.28
CA LEU A 243 -2.65 10.69 14.18
C LEU A 243 -3.25 11.00 12.79
N GLY A 244 -2.54 11.70 11.89
CA GLY A 244 -3.11 12.26 10.66
C GLY A 244 -4.02 11.34 9.86
N ILE A 245 -3.61 10.08 9.59
CA ILE A 245 -4.48 9.12 8.88
C ILE A 245 -5.69 8.72 9.73
N LEU A 246 -5.49 8.54 11.04
CA LEU A 246 -6.59 8.23 11.96
C LEU A 246 -7.58 9.39 12.07
N GLU A 247 -7.10 10.63 12.06
CA GLU A 247 -7.93 11.83 12.02
C GLU A 247 -8.75 11.91 10.72
N TYR A 248 -8.15 11.58 9.56
CA TYR A 248 -8.90 11.53 8.31
C TYR A 248 -10.05 10.52 8.35
N VAL A 249 -9.86 9.39 9.02
CA VAL A 249 -10.92 8.40 9.21
C VAL A 249 -11.94 8.87 10.24
N ALA A 250 -11.48 9.36 11.38
CA ALA A 250 -12.37 9.80 12.47
C ALA A 250 -13.27 10.98 12.05
N SER A 251 -12.74 11.90 11.24
CA SER A 251 -13.49 13.05 10.72
C SER A 251 -14.70 12.66 9.85
N LEU A 252 -14.74 11.42 9.34
CA LEU A 252 -15.94 10.91 8.65
C LEU A 252 -17.20 10.90 9.52
N LYS A 253 -17.07 10.74 10.84
CA LYS A 253 -18.22 10.75 11.74
C LYS A 253 -18.88 12.12 11.88
N ALA A 254 -18.18 13.19 11.50
CA ALA A 254 -18.76 14.53 11.42
C ALA A 254 -19.61 14.75 10.16
N ASP A 255 -19.52 13.86 9.16
CA ASP A 255 -20.32 13.94 7.95
C ASP A 255 -21.66 13.22 8.14
N PRO A 256 -22.80 13.94 8.07
CA PRO A 256 -24.13 13.35 8.26
C PRO A 256 -24.46 12.24 7.24
N THR A 257 -23.80 12.24 6.10
CA THR A 257 -24.00 11.22 5.05
C THR A 257 -23.28 9.91 5.33
N PHE A 258 -22.37 9.89 6.32
CA PHE A 258 -21.64 8.69 6.71
C PHE A 258 -22.32 7.99 7.89
N GLN A 259 -23.10 6.96 7.60
CA GLN A 259 -23.92 6.25 8.58
C GLN A 259 -23.24 5.01 9.19
N LYS A 260 -22.07 4.61 8.69
CA LYS A 260 -21.37 3.42 9.18
C LYS A 260 -20.63 3.69 10.49
N ASP A 261 -20.47 2.66 11.30
CA ASP A 261 -19.56 2.71 12.43
C ASP A 261 -18.10 2.63 11.97
N VAL A 262 -17.23 3.31 12.71
CA VAL A 262 -15.78 3.19 12.56
C VAL A 262 -15.26 2.39 13.74
N VAL A 263 -14.67 1.23 13.47
CA VAL A 263 -14.12 0.34 14.47
C VAL A 263 -12.60 0.33 14.37
N PHE A 264 -11.93 0.75 15.43
CA PHE A 264 -10.48 0.67 15.57
C PHE A 264 -10.12 -0.63 16.28
N VAL A 265 -9.29 -1.46 15.63
CA VAL A 265 -8.84 -2.74 16.17
C VAL A 265 -7.35 -2.66 16.44
N PRO A 266 -6.91 -2.59 17.71
CA PRO A 266 -5.50 -2.63 18.04
C PRO A 266 -4.93 -4.03 17.79
N VAL A 267 -3.76 -4.10 17.15
CA VAL A 267 -3.05 -5.35 16.84
C VAL A 267 -1.60 -5.21 17.26
N GLY A 268 -1.18 -6.03 18.23
CA GLY A 268 0.20 -6.09 18.69
C GLY A 268 1.02 -7.11 17.91
N ILE A 269 2.16 -6.67 17.35
CA ILE A 269 3.16 -7.54 16.73
C ILE A 269 4.40 -7.55 17.60
N ASN A 270 4.80 -8.72 18.07
CA ASN A 270 5.99 -8.91 18.88
C ASN A 270 6.97 -9.85 18.18
N TYR A 271 8.25 -9.62 18.42
CA TYR A 271 9.35 -10.41 17.90
C TYR A 271 10.27 -10.81 19.03
N ASP A 272 10.77 -12.04 19.01
CA ASP A 272 11.91 -12.39 19.85
C ASP A 272 13.17 -11.64 19.33
N ARG A 273 13.28 -11.55 17.99
CA ARG A 273 14.34 -10.77 17.34
C ARG A 273 13.85 -10.22 16.00
N VAL A 274 14.08 -8.91 15.76
CA VAL A 274 13.78 -8.26 14.47
C VAL A 274 14.94 -8.44 13.49
N LEU A 275 14.63 -8.49 12.19
CA LEU A 275 15.66 -8.67 11.14
C LEU A 275 16.64 -7.49 11.09
N GLU A 276 16.18 -6.31 11.45
CA GLU A 276 16.91 -5.04 11.40
C GLU A 276 17.60 -4.68 12.71
N ASP A 277 17.66 -5.57 13.72
CA ASP A 277 18.17 -5.27 15.06
C ASP A 277 19.54 -4.59 15.06
N THR A 278 20.49 -5.09 14.28
CA THR A 278 21.85 -4.54 14.20
C THR A 278 21.85 -3.10 13.69
N SER A 279 21.05 -2.80 12.65
CA SER A 279 20.98 -1.45 12.09
C SER A 279 20.22 -0.48 13.01
N LEU A 280 19.13 -0.94 13.61
CA LEU A 280 18.34 -0.14 14.55
C LEU A 280 19.12 0.21 15.81
N ILE A 281 19.89 -0.75 16.37
CA ILE A 281 20.77 -0.51 17.52
C ILE A 281 21.92 0.47 17.17
N ALA A 282 22.50 0.34 15.97
CA ALA A 282 23.53 1.26 15.50
C ALA A 282 23.00 2.70 15.36
N GLU A 283 21.79 2.86 14.81
CA GLU A 283 21.12 4.16 14.73
C GLU A 283 20.79 4.73 16.12
N ALA A 284 20.32 3.89 17.05
CA ALA A 284 20.00 4.31 18.42
C ALA A 284 21.23 4.80 19.18
N LYS A 285 22.42 4.24 18.90
CA LYS A 285 23.69 4.64 19.52
C LYS A 285 24.35 5.88 18.89
N GLY A 286 23.64 6.59 18.01
CA GLY A 286 24.15 7.81 17.36
C GLY A 286 25.08 7.56 16.20
N GLY A 287 25.24 6.33 15.77
CA GLY A 287 25.78 5.98 14.45
C GLY A 287 24.78 6.53 13.43
N GLY A 288 25.15 7.62 12.73
CA GLY A 288 24.26 8.26 11.75
C GLY A 288 23.64 7.22 10.84
N SER A 289 22.41 7.49 10.39
CA SER A 289 21.67 6.66 9.41
C SER A 289 22.67 6.07 8.41
N LEU A 290 22.81 4.76 8.39
CA LEU A 290 23.78 4.06 7.55
C LEU A 290 23.56 4.48 6.10
N GLY A 291 24.35 5.47 5.67
CA GLY A 291 24.48 6.02 4.33
C GLY A 291 23.17 6.44 3.68
N LYS A 292 23.17 7.64 3.08
CA LYS A 292 22.11 8.11 2.20
C LYS A 292 21.52 6.91 1.44
N ASP A 293 20.21 6.70 1.61
CA ASP A 293 19.40 5.62 1.03
C ASP A 293 19.62 5.47 -0.50
N THR A 294 20.73 4.92 -0.88
CA THR A 294 21.02 4.57 -2.27
C THR A 294 20.49 3.17 -2.53
N LEU A 295 20.02 2.93 -3.75
CA LEU A 295 19.60 1.60 -4.20
C LEU A 295 20.66 0.53 -3.90
N ALA A 296 21.93 0.89 -4.06
CA ALA A 296 23.07 0.00 -3.79
C ALA A 296 23.15 -0.39 -2.30
N SER A 297 22.93 0.54 -1.35
CA SER A 297 22.93 0.22 0.08
C SER A 297 21.76 -0.67 0.47
N ARG A 298 20.60 -0.49 -0.13
CA ARG A 298 19.39 -1.32 0.08
C ARG A 298 19.56 -2.71 -0.50
N LEU A 299 20.14 -2.83 -1.70
CA LEU A 299 20.48 -4.12 -2.31
C LEU A 299 21.58 -4.84 -1.52
N ALA A 300 22.59 -4.11 -1.03
CA ALA A 300 23.64 -4.66 -0.17
C ALA A 300 23.05 -5.16 1.16
N THR A 301 22.12 -4.43 1.76
CA THR A 301 21.41 -4.87 2.98
C THR A 301 20.56 -6.10 2.70
N GLY A 302 19.78 -6.11 1.61
CA GLY A 302 19.00 -7.27 1.16
C GLY A 302 19.88 -8.49 0.89
N TRP A 303 21.04 -8.31 0.24
CA TRP A 303 22.03 -9.35 -0.02
C TRP A 303 22.71 -9.84 1.28
N ALA A 304 23.05 -8.93 2.20
CA ALA A 304 23.61 -9.28 3.50
C ALA A 304 22.62 -10.09 4.36
N ILE A 305 21.33 -9.76 4.29
CA ILE A 305 20.24 -10.53 4.92
C ILE A 305 20.18 -11.93 4.29
N LEU A 306 20.12 -12.03 2.96
CA LEU A 306 20.11 -13.30 2.24
C LEU A 306 21.34 -14.17 2.54
N ARG A 307 22.52 -13.56 2.65
CA ARG A 307 23.77 -14.27 2.95
C ARG A 307 23.87 -14.73 4.40
N LYS A 308 23.22 -14.04 5.33
CA LYS A 308 23.14 -14.41 6.75
C LYS A 308 21.97 -15.35 7.06
N MET A 309 21.04 -15.55 6.14
CA MET A 309 19.90 -16.43 6.31
C MET A 309 20.23 -17.86 6.75
N PRO A 310 21.30 -18.53 6.24
CA PRO A 310 21.66 -19.86 6.72
C PRO A 310 22.08 -19.92 8.19
N SER A 311 22.59 -18.82 8.77
CA SER A 311 22.99 -18.74 10.17
C SER A 311 21.86 -18.21 11.09
N MET A 312 20.76 -17.69 10.50
CA MET A 312 19.55 -17.23 11.18
C MET A 312 18.46 -18.29 11.36
N LEU A 313 18.77 -19.54 11.06
CA LEU A 313 17.90 -20.71 11.34
C LEU A 313 17.72 -21.00 12.84
N VAL A 314 18.00 -19.99 13.68
CA VAL A 314 17.56 -19.99 15.06
C VAL A 314 16.14 -19.43 15.07
N VAL A 315 15.22 -20.29 15.38
CA VAL A 315 13.77 -20.09 15.53
C VAL A 315 13.43 -18.71 16.08
N ASN A 316 13.01 -17.78 15.20
CA ASN A 316 12.44 -16.50 15.59
C ASN A 316 10.92 -16.68 15.67
N SER A 317 10.37 -16.76 16.87
CA SER A 317 8.92 -16.82 17.06
C SER A 317 8.32 -15.42 16.99
N LEU A 318 7.31 -15.26 16.14
CA LEU A 318 6.48 -14.06 16.03
C LEU A 318 5.13 -14.32 16.68
N ARG A 319 4.78 -13.53 17.68
CA ARG A 319 3.43 -13.52 18.24
C ARG A 319 2.70 -12.30 17.72
N ALA A 320 1.66 -12.49 16.91
CA ALA A 320 0.64 -11.48 16.65
C ALA A 320 -0.49 -11.72 17.64
N ALA A 321 -0.66 -10.85 18.61
CA ALA A 321 -1.78 -10.83 19.54
C ALA A 321 -2.74 -9.72 19.11
N ALA A 322 -3.98 -10.08 18.74
CA ALA A 322 -5.07 -9.14 18.45
C ALA A 322 -5.93 -8.95 19.72
#